data_8b15c164b151e4aab18e8f799e941fae
#
_entry.id   8b15c164b151e4aab18e8f799e941fae
#
_cell.length_a   1.000
_cell.length_b   1.000
_cell.length_c   1.000
_cell.angle_alpha   90.00
_cell.angle_beta   90.00
_cell.angle_gamma   90.00
#
_symmetry.space_group_name_H-M   'P 1'
#
loop_
_entity.id
_entity.type
_entity.pdbx_description
1 polymer ?
#
loop_
_entity_poly.entity_id
_entity_poly.type
_entity_poly.pdbx_seq_one_letter_code
_entity_poly.pdbx_strand_id
1 'polypeptide(L)'
;MKKIYLIRHAQSESNAGQAVRPNHAINLTDVGRTQAQALADWLTDHISEPVTEIFVSQYLRTQQTAQPYLQSTKRTATVIDELHEFNFLDFDTIKDLSFDDIRVIADDFWQQHSAHRASEVTDSFEHFVARVQKVRAYFDALPDGTYLVFTHGMWIGMLIWQLLLGDSPRLYNMKKFREFELATRPKNCEVLLLAPAGIKKVWVRNDGHDDEIR
;
A
#
# COMPACT_ATOMS: atom_id res chain seq x y z
N MET A 1 24.11 5.84 3.10
CA MET A 1 23.35 5.27 1.96
C MET A 1 21.85 5.24 2.32
N LYS A 2 20.99 5.66 1.41
CA LYS A 2 19.53 5.71 1.63
C LYS A 2 18.90 4.32 1.52
N LYS A 3 18.07 3.95 2.53
CA LYS A 3 17.28 2.71 2.60
C LYS A 3 15.84 3.07 2.90
N ILE A 4 14.89 2.62 2.07
CA ILE A 4 13.46 2.83 2.28
C ILE A 4 12.79 1.47 2.38
N TYR A 5 12.23 1.16 3.54
CA TYR A 5 11.46 -0.05 3.80
C TYR A 5 9.99 0.24 3.52
N LEU A 6 9.48 -0.29 2.41
CA LEU A 6 8.08 -0.20 2.01
C LEU A 6 7.32 -1.35 2.65
N ILE A 7 6.28 -1.04 3.41
CA ILE A 7 5.55 -2.00 4.23
C ILE A 7 4.08 -1.93 3.85
N ARG A 8 3.52 -3.05 3.35
CA ARG A 8 2.07 -3.14 3.17
C ARG A 8 1.40 -3.30 4.53
N HIS A 9 0.26 -2.62 4.73
CA HIS A 9 -0.54 -2.77 5.95
C HIS A 9 -0.91 -4.25 6.23
N ALA A 10 -1.17 -4.58 7.50
CA ALA A 10 -1.65 -5.87 7.96
C ALA A 10 -3.06 -6.18 7.44
N GLN A 11 -3.54 -7.40 7.65
CA GLN A 11 -4.88 -7.82 7.22
C GLN A 11 -5.96 -6.88 7.74
N SER A 12 -6.76 -6.35 6.82
CA SER A 12 -7.88 -5.46 7.12
C SER A 12 -9.23 -6.15 6.95
N GLU A 13 -10.29 -5.55 7.49
CA GLU A 13 -11.68 -6.01 7.33
C GLU A 13 -12.03 -6.24 5.84
N SER A 14 -11.54 -5.37 4.94
CA SER A 14 -11.74 -5.52 3.50
C SER A 14 -10.95 -6.71 2.93
N ASN A 15 -9.71 -6.96 3.38
CA ASN A 15 -8.95 -8.14 2.92
C ASN A 15 -9.65 -9.45 3.33
N ALA A 16 -10.28 -9.47 4.50
CA ALA A 16 -10.98 -10.63 5.04
C ALA A 16 -12.44 -10.74 4.56
N GLY A 17 -12.91 -9.83 3.69
CA GLY A 17 -14.31 -9.84 3.24
C GLY A 17 -15.35 -9.63 4.35
N GLN A 18 -14.98 -8.94 5.44
CA GLN A 18 -15.84 -8.80 6.62
C GLN A 18 -16.75 -7.58 6.58
N ALA A 19 -16.29 -6.47 6.01
CA ALA A 19 -17.06 -5.24 5.99
C ALA A 19 -16.71 -4.33 4.79
N VAL A 20 -17.73 -3.71 4.21
CA VAL A 20 -17.60 -2.61 3.26
C VAL A 20 -17.62 -1.31 4.06
N ARG A 21 -16.52 -0.54 4.00
CA ARG A 21 -16.38 0.75 4.68
C ARG A 21 -15.76 1.78 3.74
N PRO A 22 -15.91 3.08 4.04
CA PRO A 22 -15.09 4.09 3.37
C PRO A 22 -13.61 3.73 3.45
N ASN A 23 -12.88 3.83 2.35
CA ASN A 23 -11.52 3.28 2.22
C ASN A 23 -10.56 3.78 3.31
N HIS A 24 -10.71 5.05 3.75
CA HIS A 24 -9.90 5.63 4.81
C HIS A 24 -10.18 5.06 6.21
N ALA A 25 -11.38 4.51 6.45
CA ALA A 25 -11.89 4.07 7.75
C ALA A 25 -11.85 2.53 7.94
N ILE A 26 -11.29 1.79 7.00
CA ILE A 26 -11.16 0.34 7.10
C ILE A 26 -10.17 -0.02 8.22
N ASN A 27 -10.62 -0.84 9.19
CA ASN A 27 -9.79 -1.30 10.31
C ASN A 27 -8.98 -2.55 9.98
N LEU A 28 -7.98 -2.83 10.82
CA LEU A 28 -7.37 -4.16 10.90
C LEU A 28 -8.34 -5.15 11.57
N THR A 29 -8.26 -6.42 11.13
CA THR A 29 -8.85 -7.55 11.85
C THR A 29 -8.01 -7.90 13.10
N ASP A 30 -8.47 -8.81 13.95
CA ASP A 30 -7.67 -9.32 15.07
C ASP A 30 -6.43 -10.07 14.57
N VAL A 31 -6.56 -10.81 13.46
CA VAL A 31 -5.41 -11.40 12.75
C VAL A 31 -4.44 -10.30 12.30
N GLY A 32 -4.96 -9.22 11.70
CA GLY A 32 -4.15 -8.07 11.31
C GLY A 32 -3.41 -7.41 12.46
N ARG A 33 -4.03 -7.29 13.63
CA ARG A 33 -3.35 -6.76 14.85
C ARG A 33 -2.20 -7.65 15.29
N THR A 34 -2.41 -8.97 15.26
CA THR A 34 -1.35 -9.96 15.55
C THR A 34 -0.22 -9.87 14.52
N GLN A 35 -0.55 -9.69 13.23
CA GLN A 35 0.43 -9.48 12.16
C GLN A 35 1.24 -8.19 12.38
N ALA A 36 0.58 -7.11 12.77
CA ALA A 36 1.23 -5.82 13.06
C ALA A 36 2.21 -5.92 14.23
N GLN A 37 1.87 -6.68 15.28
CA GLN A 37 2.79 -6.93 16.41
C GLN A 37 4.03 -7.71 15.95
N ALA A 38 3.85 -8.82 15.24
CA ALA A 38 4.96 -9.61 14.70
C ALA A 38 5.87 -8.82 13.74
N LEU A 39 5.28 -7.91 12.95
CA LEU A 39 6.04 -6.98 12.13
C LEU A 39 6.87 -6.01 12.96
N ALA A 40 6.31 -5.47 14.05
CA ALA A 40 7.02 -4.56 14.93
C ALA A 40 8.24 -5.24 15.60
N ASP A 41 8.06 -6.47 16.04
CA ASP A 41 9.15 -7.28 16.61
C ASP A 41 10.24 -7.52 15.56
N TRP A 42 9.86 -7.92 14.34
CA TRP A 42 10.81 -8.13 13.25
C TRP A 42 11.57 -6.85 12.87
N LEU A 43 10.88 -5.69 12.76
CA LEU A 43 11.52 -4.40 12.48
C LEU A 43 12.56 -4.04 13.55
N THR A 44 12.24 -4.30 14.81
CA THR A 44 13.14 -4.03 15.96
C THR A 44 14.39 -4.90 15.90
N ASP A 45 14.23 -6.19 15.57
CA ASP A 45 15.33 -7.17 15.61
C ASP A 45 16.23 -7.10 14.36
N HIS A 46 15.71 -6.64 13.20
CA HIS A 46 16.40 -6.76 11.91
C HIS A 46 16.85 -5.43 11.30
N ILE A 47 16.30 -4.30 11.76
CA ILE A 47 16.75 -2.97 11.32
C ILE A 47 17.68 -2.42 12.39
N SER A 48 18.98 -2.71 12.25
CA SER A 48 20.02 -2.30 13.19
C SER A 48 20.43 -0.83 13.05
N GLU A 49 20.21 -0.22 11.87
CA GLU A 49 20.55 1.18 11.65
C GLU A 49 19.50 2.09 12.30
N PRO A 50 19.93 3.27 12.79
CA PRO A 50 18.98 4.25 13.30
C PRO A 50 17.94 4.62 12.23
N VAL A 51 16.66 4.41 12.54
CA VAL A 51 15.58 4.85 11.67
C VAL A 51 15.53 6.39 11.68
N THR A 52 15.64 7.00 10.52
CA THR A 52 15.64 8.47 10.37
C THR A 52 14.22 9.01 10.53
N GLU A 53 13.28 8.49 9.75
CA GLU A 53 11.89 8.92 9.78
C GLU A 53 10.94 7.76 9.44
N ILE A 54 9.69 7.88 9.89
CA ILE A 54 8.62 6.91 9.67
C ILE A 54 7.48 7.63 9.00
N PHE A 55 7.06 7.14 7.85
CA PHE A 55 5.93 7.66 7.09
C PHE A 55 4.76 6.69 7.13
N VAL A 56 3.55 7.21 7.23
CA VAL A 56 2.31 6.44 7.17
C VAL A 56 1.33 7.09 6.21
N SER A 57 0.52 6.28 5.55
CA SER A 57 -0.66 6.76 4.84
C SER A 57 -1.69 7.31 5.84
N GLN A 58 -2.51 8.25 5.40
CA GLN A 58 -3.65 8.75 6.18
C GLN A 58 -4.71 7.68 6.51
N TYR A 59 -4.70 6.51 5.85
CA TYR A 59 -5.68 5.46 6.06
C TYR A 59 -5.44 4.68 7.36
N LEU A 60 -6.52 4.45 8.11
CA LEU A 60 -6.50 3.90 9.46
C LEU A 60 -5.69 2.59 9.56
N ARG A 61 -5.86 1.66 8.62
CA ARG A 61 -5.17 0.35 8.63
C ARG A 61 -3.64 0.44 8.57
N THR A 62 -3.07 1.48 7.91
CA THR A 62 -1.61 1.68 7.89
C THR A 62 -1.12 2.24 9.22
N GLN A 63 -1.88 3.16 9.82
CA GLN A 63 -1.57 3.71 11.14
C GLN A 63 -1.64 2.63 12.22
N GLN A 64 -2.68 1.79 12.20
CA GLN A 64 -2.82 0.65 13.09
C GLN A 64 -1.70 -0.38 12.89
N THR A 65 -1.22 -0.58 11.66
CA THR A 65 -0.09 -1.46 11.40
C THR A 65 1.22 -0.93 11.98
N ALA A 66 1.45 0.38 11.91
CA ALA A 66 2.63 1.03 12.45
C ALA A 66 2.62 1.13 13.98
N GLN A 67 1.44 1.17 14.59
CA GLN A 67 1.24 1.50 16.01
C GLN A 67 2.10 0.67 16.98
N PRO A 68 2.20 -0.68 16.89
CA PRO A 68 3.02 -1.46 17.82
C PRO A 68 4.49 -1.04 17.78
N TYR A 69 5.06 -0.81 16.59
CA TYR A 69 6.43 -0.35 16.42
C TYR A 69 6.64 1.07 16.98
N LEU A 70 5.71 1.98 16.71
CA LEU A 70 5.79 3.35 17.24
C LEU A 70 5.74 3.38 18.76
N GLN A 71 4.89 2.55 19.37
CA GLN A 71 4.77 2.45 20.82
C GLN A 71 6.04 1.86 21.47
N SER A 72 6.56 0.73 20.96
CA SER A 72 7.74 0.07 21.49
C SER A 72 9.00 0.95 21.41
N THR A 73 9.13 1.71 20.31
CA THR A 73 10.29 2.59 20.06
C THR A 73 10.10 4.03 20.57
N LYS A 74 8.91 4.38 21.08
CA LYS A 74 8.52 5.74 21.51
C LYS A 74 8.73 6.79 20.41
N ARG A 75 8.46 6.39 19.16
CA ARG A 75 8.59 7.26 17.99
C ARG A 75 7.23 7.72 17.49
N THR A 76 7.24 8.74 16.68
CA THR A 76 6.08 9.24 15.93
C THR A 76 6.26 8.98 14.45
N ALA A 77 5.17 9.00 13.71
CA ALA A 77 5.17 8.91 12.26
C ALA A 77 4.62 10.19 11.63
N THR A 78 5.18 10.56 10.48
CA THR A 78 4.67 11.64 9.63
C THR A 78 3.64 11.07 8.67
N VAL A 79 2.46 11.67 8.62
CA VAL A 79 1.42 11.29 7.64
C VAL A 79 1.76 11.94 6.30
N ILE A 80 1.79 11.13 5.25
CA ILE A 80 1.87 11.59 3.86
C ILE A 80 0.59 11.18 3.15
N ASP A 81 -0.23 12.17 2.78
CA ASP A 81 -1.55 11.92 2.18
C ASP A 81 -1.45 11.10 0.89
N GLU A 82 -0.44 11.38 0.06
CA GLU A 82 -0.21 10.70 -1.20
C GLU A 82 0.18 9.21 -1.08
N LEU A 83 0.43 8.70 0.14
CA LEU A 83 0.67 7.28 0.39
C LEU A 83 -0.61 6.43 0.43
N HIS A 84 -1.81 7.04 0.33
CA HIS A 84 -3.06 6.29 0.40
C HIS A 84 -3.26 5.35 -0.81
N GLU A 85 -4.07 4.30 -0.61
CA GLU A 85 -4.36 3.30 -1.62
C GLU A 85 -5.13 3.90 -2.81
N PHE A 86 -5.08 3.24 -3.94
CA PHE A 86 -5.86 3.61 -5.12
C PHE A 86 -7.36 3.54 -4.80
N ASN A 87 -7.99 4.71 -4.68
CA ASN A 87 -9.39 4.85 -4.31
C ASN A 87 -10.27 4.99 -5.56
N PHE A 88 -10.42 3.92 -6.32
CA PHE A 88 -11.14 3.94 -7.61
C PHE A 88 -12.61 3.55 -7.51
N LEU A 89 -13.05 2.96 -6.39
CA LEU A 89 -14.46 2.61 -6.15
C LEU A 89 -15.13 3.67 -5.27
N ASP A 90 -16.29 4.12 -5.67
CA ASP A 90 -17.11 5.05 -4.90
C ASP A 90 -17.84 4.30 -3.78
N PHE A 91 -17.60 4.70 -2.53
CA PHE A 91 -18.22 4.06 -1.37
C PHE A 91 -19.75 4.14 -1.39
N ASP A 92 -20.33 5.27 -1.78
CA ASP A 92 -21.79 5.42 -1.82
C ASP A 92 -22.45 4.49 -2.85
N THR A 93 -21.71 4.13 -3.90
CA THR A 93 -22.15 3.15 -4.89
C THR A 93 -22.07 1.72 -4.38
N ILE A 94 -21.07 1.38 -3.54
CA ILE A 94 -20.76 -0.02 -3.18
C ILE A 94 -21.19 -0.43 -1.77
N LYS A 95 -21.56 0.49 -0.89
CA LYS A 95 -21.76 0.26 0.56
C LYS A 95 -22.80 -0.81 0.90
N ASP A 96 -23.82 -0.97 0.05
CA ASP A 96 -24.94 -1.89 0.26
C ASP A 96 -24.85 -3.14 -0.66
N LEU A 97 -23.72 -3.33 -1.37
CA LEU A 97 -23.52 -4.43 -2.30
C LEU A 97 -22.77 -5.60 -1.65
N SER A 98 -22.97 -6.79 -2.22
CA SER A 98 -22.14 -7.96 -1.90
C SER A 98 -20.73 -7.79 -2.42
N PHE A 99 -19.75 -8.51 -1.84
CA PHE A 99 -18.36 -8.49 -2.36
C PHE A 99 -18.26 -9.00 -3.80
N ASP A 100 -19.15 -9.91 -4.22
CA ASP A 100 -19.18 -10.39 -5.61
C ASP A 100 -19.66 -9.31 -6.58
N ASP A 101 -20.69 -8.53 -6.21
CA ASP A 101 -21.16 -7.40 -7.02
C ASP A 101 -20.09 -6.29 -7.07
N ILE A 102 -19.43 -6.00 -5.95
CA ILE A 102 -18.31 -5.04 -5.90
C ILE A 102 -17.18 -5.48 -6.84
N ARG A 103 -16.88 -6.78 -6.92
CA ARG A 103 -15.86 -7.30 -7.83
C ARG A 103 -16.22 -7.03 -9.29
N VAL A 104 -17.49 -7.21 -9.69
CA VAL A 104 -17.95 -6.89 -11.04
C VAL A 104 -17.71 -5.42 -11.38
N ILE A 105 -18.09 -4.51 -10.46
CA ILE A 105 -17.85 -3.06 -10.64
C ILE A 105 -16.35 -2.75 -10.73
N ALA A 106 -15.54 -3.41 -9.90
CA ALA A 106 -14.10 -3.24 -9.93
C ALA A 106 -13.50 -3.71 -11.25
N ASP A 107 -13.94 -4.85 -11.78
CA ASP A 107 -13.46 -5.38 -13.06
C ASP A 107 -13.87 -4.49 -14.24
N ASP A 108 -15.07 -3.92 -14.21
CA ASP A 108 -15.54 -2.94 -15.20
C ASP A 108 -14.69 -1.67 -15.20
N PHE A 109 -14.27 -1.17 -14.01
CA PHE A 109 -13.37 -0.03 -13.91
C PHE A 109 -12.07 -0.25 -14.70
N TRP A 110 -11.48 -1.44 -14.63
CA TRP A 110 -10.23 -1.76 -15.31
C TRP A 110 -10.38 -1.87 -16.85
N GLN A 111 -11.60 -1.86 -17.39
CA GLN A 111 -11.87 -1.80 -18.83
C GLN A 111 -12.01 -0.36 -19.37
N GLN A 112 -12.09 0.63 -18.47
CA GLN A 112 -12.25 2.03 -18.83
C GLN A 112 -10.93 2.66 -19.32
N HIS A 113 -10.99 3.91 -19.79
CA HIS A 113 -9.79 4.69 -20.11
C HIS A 113 -9.12 5.24 -18.84
N SER A 114 -7.84 5.54 -18.92
CA SER A 114 -7.00 5.91 -17.75
C SER A 114 -7.44 7.16 -16.99
N ALA A 115 -8.14 8.09 -17.66
CA ALA A 115 -8.69 9.29 -17.03
C ALA A 115 -10.09 9.07 -16.41
N HIS A 116 -10.68 7.85 -16.53
CA HIS A 116 -11.99 7.56 -15.98
C HIS A 116 -11.98 7.64 -14.45
N ARG A 117 -13.06 8.21 -13.89
CA ARG A 117 -13.34 8.26 -12.44
C ARG A 117 -14.76 7.75 -12.19
N ALA A 118 -14.94 6.94 -11.17
CA ALA A 118 -16.29 6.48 -10.79
C ALA A 118 -17.14 7.62 -10.22
N SER A 119 -16.51 8.60 -9.55
CA SER A 119 -17.16 9.81 -9.03
C SER A 119 -16.12 10.93 -8.81
N GLU A 120 -16.56 12.11 -8.38
CA GLU A 120 -15.67 13.24 -8.07
C GLU A 120 -14.71 12.97 -6.90
N VAL A 121 -15.07 12.05 -5.98
CA VAL A 121 -14.29 11.71 -4.78
C VAL A 121 -13.36 10.51 -5.00
N THR A 122 -13.37 9.90 -6.18
CA THR A 122 -12.50 8.75 -6.51
C THR A 122 -11.29 9.16 -7.34
N ASP A 123 -10.27 8.33 -7.34
CA ASP A 123 -9.09 8.51 -8.19
C ASP A 123 -9.37 8.03 -9.63
N SER A 124 -8.84 8.75 -10.63
CA SER A 124 -8.53 8.15 -11.93
C SER A 124 -7.20 7.40 -11.87
N PHE A 125 -6.98 6.50 -12.82
CA PHE A 125 -5.68 5.82 -12.90
C PHE A 125 -4.53 6.81 -13.20
N GLU A 126 -4.76 7.82 -14.02
CA GLU A 126 -3.77 8.88 -14.30
C GLU A 126 -3.42 9.67 -13.03
N HIS A 127 -4.43 10.01 -12.22
CA HIS A 127 -4.21 10.68 -10.94
C HIS A 127 -3.40 9.80 -9.98
N PHE A 128 -3.70 8.51 -9.91
CA PHE A 128 -2.94 7.55 -9.11
C PHE A 128 -1.48 7.44 -9.56
N VAL A 129 -1.22 7.33 -10.88
CA VAL A 129 0.16 7.35 -11.42
C VAL A 129 0.90 8.61 -11.01
N ALA A 130 0.31 9.79 -11.22
CA ALA A 130 0.93 11.07 -10.90
C ALA A 130 1.21 11.23 -9.40
N ARG A 131 0.30 10.76 -8.55
CA ARG A 131 0.43 10.79 -7.09
C ARG A 131 1.62 9.95 -6.62
N VAL A 132 1.79 8.74 -7.15
CA VAL A 132 2.94 7.89 -6.81
C VAL A 132 4.25 8.47 -7.36
N GLN A 133 4.25 9.07 -8.57
CA GLN A 133 5.42 9.78 -9.12
C GLN A 133 5.86 10.93 -8.21
N LYS A 134 4.91 11.70 -7.65
CA LYS A 134 5.21 12.79 -6.70
C LYS A 134 5.93 12.27 -5.46
N VAL A 135 5.44 11.18 -4.85
CA VAL A 135 6.09 10.58 -3.67
C VAL A 135 7.44 9.96 -4.01
N ARG A 136 7.56 9.33 -5.19
CA ARG A 136 8.85 8.82 -5.66
C ARG A 136 9.89 9.94 -5.75
N ALA A 137 9.55 11.07 -6.36
CA ALA A 137 10.43 12.23 -6.44
C ALA A 137 10.80 12.77 -5.04
N TYR A 138 9.83 12.79 -4.10
CA TYR A 138 10.09 13.13 -2.70
C TYR A 138 11.09 12.14 -2.06
N PHE A 139 10.91 10.83 -2.25
CA PHE A 139 11.84 9.82 -1.73
C PHE A 139 13.24 9.95 -2.35
N ASP A 140 13.32 10.29 -3.64
CA ASP A 140 14.59 10.50 -4.32
C ASP A 140 15.35 11.71 -3.73
N ALA A 141 14.64 12.72 -3.25
CA ALA A 141 15.22 13.93 -2.63
C ALA A 141 15.57 13.76 -1.14
N LEU A 142 15.12 12.69 -0.47
CA LEU A 142 15.49 12.45 0.93
C LEU A 142 17.00 12.26 1.09
N PRO A 143 17.60 12.75 2.19
CA PRO A 143 19.01 12.51 2.49
C PRO A 143 19.29 11.02 2.74
N ASP A 144 20.58 10.66 2.84
CA ASP A 144 20.99 9.33 3.29
C ASP A 144 20.40 9.04 4.68
N GLY A 145 19.85 7.84 4.85
CA GLY A 145 19.19 7.45 6.08
C GLY A 145 18.32 6.20 5.89
N THR A 146 17.70 5.76 6.97
CA THR A 146 16.79 4.62 7.00
C THR A 146 15.36 5.10 7.25
N TYR A 147 14.46 4.77 6.34
CA TYR A 147 13.07 5.22 6.33
C TYR A 147 12.12 4.04 6.35
N LEU A 148 11.07 4.11 7.19
CA LEU A 148 9.97 3.14 7.18
C LEU A 148 8.74 3.79 6.56
N VAL A 149 8.08 3.11 5.63
CA VAL A 149 6.92 3.63 4.89
C VAL A 149 5.79 2.62 4.96
N PHE A 150 4.78 2.89 5.78
CA PHE A 150 3.60 2.05 5.89
C PHE A 150 2.55 2.52 4.88
N THR A 151 2.27 1.68 3.89
CA THR A 151 1.39 1.99 2.76
C THR A 151 0.58 0.76 2.32
N HIS A 152 0.23 0.64 1.04
CA HIS A 152 -0.77 -0.28 0.53
C HIS A 152 -0.25 -1.12 -0.64
N GLY A 153 -0.99 -2.18 -0.99
CA GLY A 153 -0.57 -3.14 -2.01
C GLY A 153 -0.47 -2.55 -3.40
N MET A 154 -1.52 -1.91 -3.91
CA MET A 154 -1.49 -1.30 -5.25
C MET A 154 -0.55 -0.11 -5.31
N TRP A 155 -0.42 0.66 -4.22
CA TRP A 155 0.52 1.76 -4.15
C TRP A 155 1.98 1.29 -4.33
N ILE A 156 2.37 0.23 -3.62
CA ILE A 156 3.70 -0.39 -3.77
C ILE A 156 3.85 -0.95 -5.18
N GLY A 157 2.83 -1.63 -5.71
CA GLY A 157 2.81 -2.13 -7.08
C GLY A 157 3.04 -1.03 -8.11
N MET A 158 2.39 0.14 -7.95
CA MET A 158 2.56 1.28 -8.84
C MET A 158 3.99 1.87 -8.75
N LEU A 159 4.56 1.95 -7.56
CA LEU A 159 5.95 2.40 -7.43
C LEU A 159 6.91 1.45 -8.15
N ILE A 160 6.75 0.13 -8.00
CA ILE A 160 7.57 -0.86 -8.72
C ILE A 160 7.35 -0.75 -10.23
N TRP A 161 6.11 -0.58 -10.68
CA TRP A 161 5.76 -0.39 -12.09
C TRP A 161 6.48 0.82 -12.70
N GLN A 162 6.54 1.94 -11.97
CA GLN A 162 7.27 3.14 -12.37
C GLN A 162 8.79 2.93 -12.39
N LEU A 163 9.33 2.19 -11.43
CA LEU A 163 10.78 1.87 -11.41
C LEU A 163 11.18 0.97 -12.59
N LEU A 164 10.30 0.09 -13.04
CA LEU A 164 10.55 -0.80 -14.19
C LEU A 164 10.41 -0.10 -15.54
N LEU A 165 9.45 0.82 -15.68
CA LEU A 165 9.11 1.45 -16.95
C LEU A 165 9.75 2.84 -17.16
N GLY A 166 10.20 3.48 -16.10
CA GLY A 166 10.67 4.87 -16.14
C GLY A 166 9.54 5.81 -16.59
N ASP A 167 9.85 6.77 -17.44
CA ASP A 167 8.89 7.76 -17.97
C ASP A 167 8.19 7.30 -19.27
N SER A 168 8.11 5.99 -19.47
CA SER A 168 7.47 5.42 -20.66
C SER A 168 5.95 5.69 -20.69
N PRO A 169 5.36 5.99 -21.86
CA PRO A 169 3.89 6.06 -22.02
C PRO A 169 3.16 4.78 -21.61
N ARG A 170 3.86 3.65 -21.52
CA ARG A 170 3.31 2.36 -21.04
C ARG A 170 2.87 2.42 -19.57
N LEU A 171 3.34 3.39 -18.80
CA LEU A 171 2.88 3.63 -17.42
C LEU A 171 1.35 3.74 -17.32
N TYR A 172 0.71 4.34 -18.32
CA TYR A 172 -0.73 4.59 -18.34
C TYR A 172 -1.57 3.42 -18.87
N ASN A 173 -0.96 2.27 -19.11
CA ASN A 173 -1.69 1.06 -19.52
C ASN A 173 -2.32 0.36 -18.33
N MET A 174 -3.57 0.71 -18.00
CA MET A 174 -4.32 0.17 -16.86
C MET A 174 -4.40 -1.36 -16.86
N LYS A 175 -4.71 -1.98 -18.01
CA LYS A 175 -4.85 -3.44 -18.12
C LYS A 175 -3.55 -4.15 -17.79
N LYS A 176 -2.43 -3.67 -18.35
CA LYS A 176 -1.10 -4.24 -18.07
C LYS A 176 -0.65 -4.01 -16.63
N PHE A 177 -0.94 -2.84 -16.09
CA PHE A 177 -0.70 -2.60 -14.66
C PHE A 177 -1.53 -3.54 -13.78
N ARG A 178 -2.81 -3.76 -14.10
CA ARG A 178 -3.67 -4.68 -13.35
C ARG A 178 -3.15 -6.12 -13.38
N GLU A 179 -2.75 -6.62 -14.56
CA GLU A 179 -2.11 -7.93 -14.70
C GLU A 179 -0.84 -8.04 -13.84
N PHE A 180 0.02 -7.04 -13.91
CA PHE A 180 1.26 -6.96 -13.13
C PHE A 180 0.99 -6.93 -11.63
N GLU A 181 0.07 -6.06 -11.18
CA GLU A 181 -0.27 -5.86 -9.79
C GLU A 181 -0.85 -7.12 -9.16
N LEU A 182 -1.76 -7.82 -9.85
CA LEU A 182 -2.31 -9.09 -9.39
C LEU A 182 -1.25 -10.19 -9.26
N ALA A 183 -0.24 -10.20 -10.14
CA ALA A 183 0.83 -11.18 -10.11
C ALA A 183 1.90 -10.89 -9.04
N THR A 184 2.07 -9.63 -8.63
CA THR A 184 3.20 -9.17 -7.80
C THR A 184 2.78 -8.50 -6.49
N ARG A 185 1.48 -8.44 -6.20
CA ARG A 185 0.95 -7.77 -5.01
C ARG A 185 1.66 -8.25 -3.75
N PRO A 186 2.24 -7.35 -2.96
CA PRO A 186 2.82 -7.73 -1.68
C PRO A 186 1.77 -8.35 -0.75
N LYS A 187 2.15 -9.35 0.05
CA LYS A 187 1.29 -9.90 1.11
C LYS A 187 1.12 -8.90 2.26
N ASN A 188 0.11 -9.09 3.11
CA ASN A 188 -0.06 -8.28 4.31
C ASN A 188 1.21 -8.32 5.18
N CYS A 189 1.64 -7.16 5.67
CA CYS A 189 2.89 -6.95 6.39
C CYS A 189 4.17 -7.26 5.60
N GLU A 190 4.09 -7.57 4.32
CA GLU A 190 5.31 -7.78 3.53
C GLU A 190 6.15 -6.51 3.49
N VAL A 191 7.48 -6.69 3.64
CA VAL A 191 8.46 -5.61 3.65
C VAL A 191 9.37 -5.72 2.43
N LEU A 192 9.42 -4.65 1.64
CA LEU A 192 10.34 -4.51 0.53
C LEU A 192 11.36 -3.41 0.85
N LEU A 193 12.64 -3.67 0.58
CA LEU A 193 13.69 -2.67 0.70
C LEU A 193 13.98 -2.04 -0.67
N LEU A 194 13.74 -0.76 -0.79
CA LEU A 194 14.20 0.09 -1.87
C LEU A 194 15.54 0.74 -1.46
N ALA A 195 16.58 0.48 -2.24
CA ALA A 195 17.92 0.99 -2.05
C ALA A 195 18.53 1.35 -3.42
N PRO A 196 19.69 2.03 -3.51
CA PRO A 196 20.31 2.38 -4.79
C PRO A 196 20.55 1.21 -5.74
N ALA A 197 20.70 -0.01 -5.20
CA ALA A 197 20.87 -1.23 -6.01
C ALA A 197 19.54 -1.77 -6.59
N GLY A 198 18.40 -1.17 -6.26
CA GLY A 198 17.07 -1.60 -6.69
C GLY A 198 16.14 -1.93 -5.52
N ILE A 199 15.08 -2.69 -5.84
CA ILE A 199 14.08 -3.12 -4.86
C ILE A 199 14.16 -4.61 -4.63
N LYS A 200 14.07 -5.06 -3.37
CA LYS A 200 14.03 -6.47 -3.00
C LYS A 200 13.08 -6.72 -1.83
N LYS A 201 12.45 -7.90 -1.82
CA LYS A 201 11.70 -8.41 -0.68
C LYS A 201 12.67 -8.79 0.44
N VAL A 202 12.42 -8.34 1.66
CA VAL A 202 13.28 -8.62 2.82
C VAL A 202 12.56 -9.38 3.92
N TRP A 203 11.23 -9.33 3.97
CA TRP A 203 10.45 -10.10 4.91
C TRP A 203 9.04 -10.39 4.39
N VAL A 204 8.59 -11.61 4.64
CA VAL A 204 7.20 -12.08 4.44
C VAL A 204 6.87 -12.96 5.63
N ARG A 205 5.75 -12.71 6.26
CA ARG A 205 5.25 -13.60 7.30
C ARG A 205 4.79 -14.94 6.69
N ASN A 206 5.29 -16.06 7.23
CA ASN A 206 4.95 -17.42 6.80
C ASN A 206 3.88 -18.03 7.74
N ASP A 207 2.68 -17.51 7.75
CA ASP A 207 1.58 -18.02 8.59
C ASP A 207 0.59 -18.94 7.84
N GLY A 208 0.88 -19.29 6.60
CA GLY A 208 0.09 -20.26 5.84
C GLY A 208 -1.32 -19.80 5.44
N HIS A 209 -1.72 -18.59 5.81
CA HIS A 209 -3.02 -18.02 5.48
C HIS A 209 -2.85 -16.91 4.44
N ASP A 210 -2.97 -17.29 3.17
CA ASP A 210 -3.18 -16.36 2.06
C ASP A 210 -4.67 -15.98 2.01
N ASP A 211 -5.14 -15.26 3.03
CA ASP A 211 -6.53 -14.80 3.14
C ASP A 211 -6.72 -13.50 2.36
N GLU A 212 -6.50 -13.52 1.06
CA GLU A 212 -7.00 -12.49 0.16
C GLU A 212 -8.12 -13.06 -0.69
N ILE A 213 -9.30 -12.50 -0.56
CA ILE A 213 -10.35 -12.60 -1.58
C ILE A 213 -9.76 -11.91 -2.83
N ARG A 214 -9.34 -12.71 -3.78
CA ARG A 214 -8.77 -12.28 -5.08
C ARG A 214 -9.86 -11.79 -6.00
#